data_709ba450be3bb316b80230688171f97a
#
_entry.id   709ba450be3bb316b80230688171f97a
#
_cell.length_a   1.000
_cell.length_b   1.000
_cell.length_c   1.000
_cell.angle_alpha   90.00
_cell.angle_beta   90.00
_cell.angle_gamma   90.00
#
_symmetry.space_group_name_H-M   'P 1'
#
loop_
_entity.id
_entity.type
_entity.pdbx_description
1 polymer ?
#
loop_
_entity_poly.entity_id
_entity_poly.type
_entity_poly.pdbx_seq_one_letter_code
_entity_poly.pdbx_strand_id
1 'polypeptide(L)'
;MRKTKIVCTLGPACSDKQTLTEMCKAGMNVARLNFSHNTHADHEKRIALIKEVREELGLPIAIMLDTKGPEYRIKTFKNGKITLKENDVFTFTADDIEGDETRVSVNYKGLPHDLEKGDIILLNNGLLSFEVTDKTDTDIICRVKIGGELSDRKSMSFPNKTLKQKYLSEQDKQDIKFGAEHDVDFIACSFVSCKQDLLDIKAYLKEIGAEGIDLIAKIENRSGVDNIEEISNECDGIMVARGDMGVEIPFEELPAIQKKIITKCRMLGKRVITATEMLESMIYNARPTRAEISDVANAVYDGTSAIMLSGETAAGKYPVQAVRTMARIAENTEKNIHYEKRFLSSEFKIKNTVDAISHATCGMAIDIDAKAITVCSLSGMTARMVSRFRPPVDIVGLTTSEKTWHKLSLSWGVTPQMCENYPSTDVLFYNAQKLTKHVLKLRDGDKIVITGGVTNGKSGNTNLIKVERV
;
A
#
# COMPACT_ATOMS: atom_id res chain seq x y z
N MET A 1 -1.45 -3.28 -22.03
CA MET A 1 -0.58 -2.65 -20.99
C MET A 1 -0.65 -3.48 -19.70
N ARG A 2 0.37 -3.39 -18.81
CA ARG A 2 0.32 -4.03 -17.49
C ARG A 2 -0.78 -3.36 -16.63
N LYS A 3 -1.64 -4.17 -16.03
CA LYS A 3 -2.77 -3.72 -15.22
C LYS A 3 -2.40 -3.57 -13.73
N THR A 4 -1.64 -4.52 -13.18
CA THR A 4 -1.15 -4.49 -11.79
C THR A 4 -0.07 -3.43 -11.63
N LYS A 5 -0.18 -2.57 -10.62
CA LYS A 5 0.76 -1.46 -10.38
C LYS A 5 1.97 -1.91 -9.58
N ILE A 6 3.05 -1.13 -9.61
CA ILE A 6 4.27 -1.41 -8.84
C ILE A 6 4.58 -0.22 -7.95
N VAL A 7 4.70 -0.49 -6.66
CA VAL A 7 5.19 0.43 -5.64
C VAL A 7 6.67 0.10 -5.37
N CYS A 8 7.55 1.09 -5.38
CA CYS A 8 8.97 0.90 -5.10
C CYS A 8 9.39 1.76 -3.91
N THR A 9 10.01 1.15 -2.92
CA THR A 9 10.61 1.90 -1.81
C THR A 9 11.92 2.54 -2.27
N LEU A 10 12.05 3.85 -2.03
CA LEU A 10 13.25 4.58 -2.37
C LEU A 10 14.22 4.60 -1.19
N GLY A 11 15.49 4.41 -1.51
CA GLY A 11 16.59 4.41 -0.55
C GLY A 11 17.94 4.68 -1.23
N PRO A 12 19.05 4.37 -0.56
CA PRO A 12 20.38 4.65 -1.08
C PRO A 12 20.66 4.07 -2.48
N ALA A 13 20.09 2.90 -2.81
CA ALA A 13 20.32 2.21 -4.07
C ALA A 13 19.71 2.90 -5.30
N CYS A 14 18.80 3.87 -5.09
CA CYS A 14 18.10 4.57 -6.17
C CYS A 14 17.99 6.10 -5.89
N SER A 15 19.01 6.68 -5.27
CA SER A 15 19.05 8.09 -4.90
C SER A 15 19.61 9.01 -6.00
N ASP A 16 20.06 8.45 -7.13
CA ASP A 16 20.49 9.21 -8.29
C ASP A 16 19.41 9.27 -9.37
N LYS A 17 19.48 10.35 -10.18
CA LYS A 17 18.49 10.65 -11.23
C LYS A 17 18.41 9.57 -12.31
N GLN A 18 19.55 9.01 -12.72
CA GLN A 18 19.61 8.00 -13.78
C GLN A 18 18.91 6.72 -13.36
N THR A 19 19.25 6.19 -12.18
CA THR A 19 18.62 4.98 -11.62
C THR A 19 17.11 5.17 -11.43
N LEU A 20 16.68 6.31 -10.87
CA LEU A 20 15.26 6.59 -10.68
C LEU A 20 14.50 6.68 -12.01
N THR A 21 15.08 7.37 -13.01
CA THR A 21 14.52 7.45 -14.36
C THR A 21 14.35 6.05 -14.98
N GLU A 22 15.36 5.18 -14.86
CA GLU A 22 15.27 3.82 -15.38
C GLU A 22 14.26 2.95 -14.60
N MET A 23 14.07 3.16 -13.30
CA MET A 23 13.01 2.50 -12.53
C MET A 23 11.61 2.95 -13.00
N CYS A 24 11.41 4.23 -13.27
CA CYS A 24 10.15 4.74 -13.83
C CYS A 24 9.87 4.08 -15.20
N LYS A 25 10.85 4.04 -16.09
CA LYS A 25 10.75 3.39 -17.42
C LYS A 25 10.56 1.88 -17.31
N ALA A 26 11.11 1.23 -16.28
CA ALA A 26 10.93 -0.20 -16.02
C ALA A 26 9.53 -0.54 -15.49
N GLY A 27 8.76 0.47 -15.06
CA GLY A 27 7.36 0.30 -14.70
C GLY A 27 6.98 0.65 -13.26
N MET A 28 7.79 1.39 -12.52
CA MET A 28 7.39 1.97 -11.24
C MET A 28 6.19 2.92 -11.43
N ASN A 29 5.20 2.80 -10.57
CA ASN A 29 4.00 3.64 -10.56
C ASN A 29 3.92 4.55 -9.32
N VAL A 30 4.46 4.09 -8.19
CA VAL A 30 4.43 4.80 -6.92
C VAL A 30 5.80 4.72 -6.26
N ALA A 31 6.32 5.86 -5.84
CA ALA A 31 7.53 5.98 -5.05
C ALA A 31 7.16 6.02 -3.56
N ARG A 32 7.57 5.00 -2.79
CA ARG A 32 7.35 4.91 -1.34
C ARG A 32 8.55 5.44 -0.58
N LEU A 33 8.30 6.31 0.39
CA LEU A 33 9.28 6.86 1.33
C LEU A 33 8.98 6.32 2.73
N ASN A 34 9.89 5.52 3.29
CA ASN A 34 9.73 4.92 4.61
C ASN A 34 10.29 5.85 5.70
N PHE A 35 9.41 6.48 6.47
CA PHE A 35 9.74 7.42 7.54
C PHE A 35 10.22 6.75 8.84
N SER A 36 10.24 5.44 8.92
CA SER A 36 10.96 4.72 9.99
C SER A 36 12.48 4.87 9.86
N HIS A 37 12.97 5.33 8.71
CA HIS A 37 14.38 5.51 8.39
C HIS A 37 14.64 6.87 7.75
N ASN A 38 15.87 7.38 7.93
CA ASN A 38 16.34 8.65 7.37
C ASN A 38 15.72 9.89 8.05
N THR A 39 16.17 11.06 7.63
CA THR A 39 15.71 12.35 8.14
C THR A 39 14.74 13.03 7.17
N HIS A 40 13.99 14.04 7.63
CA HIS A 40 13.16 14.87 6.75
C HIS A 40 13.98 15.47 5.59
N ALA A 41 15.20 15.93 5.86
CA ALA A 41 16.08 16.49 4.82
C ALA A 41 16.48 15.47 3.74
N ASP A 42 16.62 14.17 4.10
CA ASP A 42 16.86 13.11 3.13
C ASP A 42 15.62 12.82 2.30
N HIS A 43 14.43 12.84 2.93
CA HIS A 43 13.16 12.64 2.25
C HIS A 43 12.83 13.81 1.31
N GLU A 44 13.12 15.05 1.71
CA GLU A 44 12.94 16.25 0.88
C GLU A 44 13.73 16.15 -0.43
N LYS A 45 15.01 15.76 -0.35
CA LYS A 45 15.85 15.54 -1.55
C LYS A 45 15.27 14.49 -2.47
N ARG A 46 14.77 13.37 -1.92
CA ARG A 46 14.13 12.31 -2.70
C ARG A 46 12.84 12.78 -3.35
N ILE A 47 11.99 13.50 -2.62
CA ILE A 47 10.74 14.05 -3.16
C ILE A 47 11.05 15.03 -4.31
N ALA A 48 12.02 15.91 -4.15
CA ALA A 48 12.45 16.83 -5.21
C ALA A 48 12.90 16.05 -6.45
N LEU A 49 13.71 15.02 -6.27
CA LEU A 49 14.19 14.17 -7.38
C LEU A 49 13.03 13.42 -8.07
N ILE A 50 12.06 12.89 -7.32
CA ILE A 50 10.88 12.23 -7.90
C ILE A 50 10.09 13.24 -8.74
N LYS A 51 9.83 14.45 -8.21
CA LYS A 51 9.09 15.49 -8.91
C LYS A 51 9.80 15.91 -10.21
N GLU A 52 11.11 16.10 -10.18
CA GLU A 52 11.93 16.37 -11.37
C GLU A 52 11.81 15.25 -12.43
N VAL A 53 12.03 14.01 -12.04
CA VAL A 53 12.02 12.86 -12.97
C VAL A 53 10.63 12.63 -13.56
N ARG A 54 9.55 12.70 -12.75
CA ARG A 54 8.19 12.48 -13.27
C ARG A 54 7.75 13.57 -14.24
N GLU A 55 8.17 14.82 -14.01
CA GLU A 55 7.91 15.96 -14.91
C GLU A 55 8.63 15.78 -16.25
N GLU A 56 9.93 15.46 -16.23
CA GLU A 56 10.71 15.20 -17.46
C GLU A 56 10.16 14.02 -18.28
N LEU A 57 9.65 12.98 -17.62
CA LEU A 57 9.10 11.82 -18.29
C LEU A 57 7.62 11.96 -18.69
N GLY A 58 6.93 12.98 -18.18
CA GLY A 58 5.47 13.12 -18.34
C GLY A 58 4.69 11.95 -17.74
N LEU A 59 5.17 11.37 -16.62
CA LEU A 59 4.58 10.18 -16.00
C LEU A 59 3.90 10.53 -14.67
N PRO A 60 2.74 9.92 -14.36
CA PRO A 60 1.99 10.17 -13.13
C PRO A 60 2.55 9.37 -11.95
N ILE A 61 3.84 9.50 -11.65
CA ILE A 61 4.44 8.80 -10.51
C ILE A 61 3.92 9.41 -9.23
N ALA A 62 3.17 8.65 -8.44
CA ALA A 62 2.67 9.09 -7.15
C ALA A 62 3.73 8.97 -6.05
N ILE A 63 3.60 9.78 -5.02
CA ILE A 63 4.47 9.76 -3.83
C ILE A 63 3.67 9.24 -2.64
N MET A 64 4.20 8.22 -1.96
CA MET A 64 3.62 7.61 -0.78
C MET A 64 4.56 7.79 0.41
N LEU A 65 4.09 8.50 1.44
CA LEU A 65 4.71 8.56 2.75
C LEU A 65 4.25 7.35 3.57
N ASP A 66 5.17 6.58 4.11
CA ASP A 66 4.87 5.44 4.99
C ASP A 66 5.29 5.80 6.43
N THR A 67 4.31 5.95 7.32
CA THR A 67 4.52 6.39 8.70
C THR A 67 5.22 5.32 9.53
N LYS A 68 5.85 5.73 10.63
CA LYS A 68 6.44 4.82 11.58
C LYS A 68 5.37 4.05 12.36
N GLY A 69 4.31 4.76 12.78
CA GLY A 69 3.24 4.20 13.61
C GLY A 69 3.67 3.87 15.04
N PRO A 70 2.79 3.22 15.82
CA PRO A 70 3.06 2.81 17.19
C PRO A 70 4.02 1.61 17.23
N GLU A 71 5.32 1.88 17.25
CA GLU A 71 6.36 0.86 17.30
C GLU A 71 6.81 0.60 18.73
N TYR A 72 6.84 -0.67 19.10
CA TYR A 72 7.30 -1.12 20.41
C TYR A 72 8.74 -1.61 20.31
N ARG A 73 9.62 -1.12 21.21
CA ARG A 73 11.03 -1.47 21.22
C ARG A 73 11.58 -1.58 22.64
N ILE A 74 12.53 -2.46 22.83
CA ILE A 74 13.43 -2.38 23.98
C ILE A 74 14.38 -1.19 23.83
N LYS A 75 14.92 -0.69 24.95
CA LYS A 75 15.96 0.34 24.96
C LYS A 75 17.35 -0.29 24.81
N THR A 76 18.36 0.25 25.48
CA THR A 76 19.77 -0.10 25.32
C THR A 76 20.28 -0.96 26.46
N PHE A 77 21.31 -1.75 26.20
CA PHE A 77 22.06 -2.54 27.16
C PHE A 77 23.40 -1.87 27.44
N LYS A 78 23.95 -2.08 28.66
CA LYS A 78 25.28 -1.58 29.08
C LYS A 78 26.39 -1.93 28.09
N ASN A 79 26.30 -3.13 27.49
CA ASN A 79 27.32 -3.65 26.58
C ASN A 79 26.82 -3.71 25.11
N GLY A 80 25.69 -3.02 24.79
CA GLY A 80 25.09 -3.00 23.47
C GLY A 80 24.37 -4.27 23.08
N LYS A 81 24.65 -5.40 23.72
CA LYS A 81 24.02 -6.70 23.49
C LYS A 81 24.19 -7.65 24.64
N ILE A 82 23.29 -8.63 24.72
CA ILE A 82 23.31 -9.76 25.67
C ILE A 82 23.04 -11.07 24.94
N THR A 83 23.27 -12.19 25.62
CA THR A 83 22.86 -13.52 25.14
C THR A 83 21.98 -14.19 26.19
N LEU A 84 20.77 -14.60 25.75
CA LEU A 84 19.80 -15.28 26.61
C LEU A 84 19.70 -16.75 26.20
N LYS A 85 19.51 -17.62 27.20
CA LYS A 85 19.30 -19.05 27.00
C LYS A 85 17.84 -19.41 27.23
N GLU A 86 17.42 -20.52 26.64
CA GLU A 86 16.10 -21.10 26.90
C GLU A 86 15.94 -21.38 28.40
N ASN A 87 14.74 -21.06 28.92
CA ASN A 87 14.35 -21.11 30.35
C ASN A 87 14.98 -20.06 31.27
N ASP A 88 15.83 -19.15 30.81
CA ASP A 88 16.22 -17.99 31.57
C ASP A 88 15.02 -17.17 32.01
N VAL A 89 15.12 -16.49 33.15
CA VAL A 89 14.14 -15.48 33.56
C VAL A 89 14.65 -14.12 33.11
N PHE A 90 13.81 -13.37 32.38
CA PHE A 90 14.16 -12.05 31.89
C PHE A 90 12.99 -11.07 32.10
N THR A 91 13.31 -9.83 32.46
CA THR A 91 12.30 -8.81 32.83
C THR A 91 12.31 -7.65 31.84
N PHE A 92 11.14 -7.32 31.28
CA PHE A 92 10.92 -6.06 30.59
C PHE A 92 10.34 -5.05 31.58
N THR A 93 10.91 -3.84 31.66
CA THR A 93 10.46 -2.84 32.62
C THR A 93 10.07 -1.51 31.99
N ALA A 94 9.05 -0.88 32.56
CA ALA A 94 8.64 0.48 32.22
C ALA A 94 9.58 1.54 32.83
N ASP A 95 10.42 1.15 33.80
CA ASP A 95 11.41 2.04 34.39
C ASP A 95 12.54 2.36 33.40
N ASP A 96 13.08 3.58 33.51
CA ASP A 96 14.19 4.02 32.68
C ASP A 96 15.53 3.55 33.28
N ILE A 97 16.00 2.41 32.76
CA ILE A 97 17.27 1.81 33.17
C ILE A 97 18.13 1.49 31.95
N GLU A 98 19.41 1.38 32.15
CA GLU A 98 20.32 0.71 31.21
C GLU A 98 20.24 -0.79 31.45
N GLY A 99 19.91 -1.57 30.40
CA GLY A 99 19.66 -3.01 30.51
C GLY A 99 20.91 -3.84 30.74
N ASP A 100 20.69 -5.06 31.25
CA ASP A 100 21.70 -6.08 31.46
C ASP A 100 21.18 -7.48 31.15
N GLU A 101 21.84 -8.53 31.57
CA GLU A 101 21.49 -9.93 31.33
C GLU A 101 20.16 -10.36 31.97
N THR A 102 19.59 -9.54 32.87
CA THR A 102 18.39 -9.87 33.65
C THR A 102 17.18 -9.03 33.28
N ARG A 103 17.39 -7.80 32.78
CA ARG A 103 16.28 -6.86 32.51
C ARG A 103 16.64 -5.76 31.51
N VAL A 104 15.60 -5.21 30.84
CA VAL A 104 15.74 -4.08 29.91
C VAL A 104 14.52 -3.19 29.94
N SER A 105 14.72 -1.88 29.76
CA SER A 105 13.61 -0.91 29.57
C SER A 105 12.89 -1.10 28.26
N VAL A 106 11.59 -0.79 28.26
CA VAL A 106 10.76 -0.68 27.06
C VAL A 106 10.37 0.78 26.79
N ASN A 107 10.06 1.11 25.53
CA ASN A 107 9.66 2.46 25.15
C ASN A 107 8.20 2.76 25.52
N TYR A 108 7.32 1.76 25.54
CA TYR A 108 5.92 1.92 25.92
C TYR A 108 5.70 1.57 27.41
N LYS A 109 5.49 2.60 28.21
CA LYS A 109 5.38 2.47 29.67
C LYS A 109 4.07 1.84 30.15
N GLY A 110 3.05 1.79 29.32
CA GLY A 110 1.77 1.12 29.60
C GLY A 110 1.80 -0.40 29.44
N LEU A 111 2.91 -0.96 28.91
CA LEU A 111 3.00 -2.37 28.55
C LEU A 111 2.68 -3.35 29.70
N PRO A 112 3.12 -3.12 30.98
CA PRO A 112 2.76 -3.99 32.09
C PRO A 112 1.25 -4.05 32.39
N HIS A 113 0.51 -2.99 32.04
CA HIS A 113 -0.95 -2.96 32.24
C HIS A 113 -1.72 -3.64 31.11
N ASP A 114 -1.12 -3.76 29.93
CA ASP A 114 -1.77 -4.33 28.75
C ASP A 114 -1.53 -5.85 28.60
N LEU A 115 -0.44 -6.36 29.16
CA LEU A 115 -0.08 -7.79 29.07
C LEU A 115 -0.59 -8.57 30.30
N GLU A 116 -0.87 -9.85 30.05
CA GLU A 116 -1.33 -10.80 31.05
C GLU A 116 -0.39 -12.02 31.11
N LYS A 117 -0.48 -12.77 32.22
CA LYS A 117 0.26 -14.03 32.39
C LYS A 117 -0.12 -15.02 31.28
N GLY A 118 0.87 -15.62 30.65
CA GLY A 118 0.73 -16.54 29.52
C GLY A 118 0.85 -15.85 28.15
N ASP A 119 0.89 -14.50 28.09
CA ASP A 119 1.10 -13.80 26.83
C ASP A 119 2.52 -14.04 26.30
N ILE A 120 2.64 -13.97 24.98
CA ILE A 120 3.91 -14.14 24.28
C ILE A 120 4.44 -12.78 23.85
N ILE A 121 5.74 -12.55 24.10
CA ILE A 121 6.49 -11.41 23.58
C ILE A 121 7.50 -11.96 22.58
N LEU A 122 7.52 -11.41 21.38
CA LEU A 122 8.53 -11.72 20.38
C LEU A 122 9.47 -10.54 20.20
N LEU A 123 10.75 -10.83 20.02
CA LEU A 123 11.80 -9.83 19.78
C LEU A 123 12.57 -10.15 18.51
N ASN A 124 13.13 -9.09 17.89
CA ASN A 124 13.99 -9.20 16.73
C ASN A 124 13.34 -10.02 15.59
N ASN A 125 12.13 -9.61 15.16
CA ASN A 125 11.34 -10.28 14.12
C ASN A 125 11.01 -11.75 14.46
N GLY A 126 10.72 -12.03 15.73
CA GLY A 126 10.34 -13.37 16.18
C GLY A 126 11.50 -14.34 16.41
N LEU A 127 12.76 -13.91 16.27
CA LEU A 127 13.93 -14.77 16.51
C LEU A 127 14.10 -15.13 17.98
N LEU A 128 13.61 -14.28 18.90
CA LEU A 128 13.54 -14.57 20.34
C LEU A 128 12.09 -14.56 20.80
N SER A 129 11.75 -15.48 21.70
CA SER A 129 10.39 -15.63 22.23
C SER A 129 10.41 -15.74 23.75
N PHE A 130 9.45 -15.05 24.37
CA PHE A 130 9.29 -14.96 25.83
C PHE A 130 7.83 -15.22 26.19
N GLU A 131 7.62 -15.92 27.30
CA GLU A 131 6.29 -16.12 27.89
C GLU A 131 6.18 -15.34 29.20
N VAL A 132 5.18 -14.50 29.33
CA VAL A 132 4.92 -13.75 30.56
C VAL A 132 4.54 -14.72 31.68
N THR A 133 5.35 -14.77 32.74
CA THR A 133 5.13 -15.64 33.91
C THR A 133 4.52 -14.88 35.09
N ASP A 134 4.86 -13.60 35.23
CA ASP A 134 4.33 -12.72 36.27
C ASP A 134 4.47 -11.25 35.86
N LYS A 135 3.82 -10.34 36.58
CA LYS A 135 3.90 -8.90 36.34
C LYS A 135 3.70 -8.08 37.62
N THR A 136 4.25 -6.86 37.61
CA THR A 136 3.96 -5.81 38.57
C THR A 136 3.42 -4.57 37.84
N ASP A 137 3.30 -3.44 38.52
CA ASP A 137 2.89 -2.18 37.90
C ASP A 137 3.94 -1.66 36.88
N THR A 138 5.22 -2.04 37.02
CA THR A 138 6.32 -1.57 36.16
C THR A 138 7.03 -2.68 35.42
N ASP A 139 7.00 -3.92 35.92
CA ASP A 139 7.78 -5.03 35.41
C ASP A 139 6.90 -6.13 34.77
N ILE A 140 7.43 -6.73 33.71
CA ILE A 140 6.88 -7.92 33.04
C ILE A 140 7.95 -9.00 33.15
N ILE A 141 7.70 -9.99 33.99
CA ILE A 141 8.64 -11.08 34.27
C ILE A 141 8.32 -12.22 33.29
N CYS A 142 9.31 -12.61 32.51
CA CYS A 142 9.15 -13.59 31.45
C CYS A 142 10.08 -14.77 31.60
N ARG A 143 9.68 -15.92 31.06
CA ARG A 143 10.54 -17.04 30.77
C ARG A 143 10.94 -17.02 29.30
N VAL A 144 12.22 -17.14 29.01
CA VAL A 144 12.73 -17.27 27.65
C VAL A 144 12.32 -18.62 27.07
N LYS A 145 11.58 -18.60 25.97
CA LYS A 145 11.16 -19.82 25.22
C LYS A 145 12.12 -20.15 24.09
N ILE A 146 12.59 -19.10 23.38
CA ILE A 146 13.61 -19.20 22.34
C ILE A 146 14.66 -18.14 22.67
N GLY A 147 15.86 -18.59 23.02
CA GLY A 147 17.00 -17.74 23.35
C GLY A 147 17.81 -17.34 22.13
N GLY A 148 18.81 -16.49 22.36
CA GLY A 148 19.72 -16.01 21.33
C GLY A 148 20.40 -14.70 21.71
N GLU A 149 21.10 -14.09 20.75
CA GLU A 149 21.71 -12.77 20.92
C GLU A 149 20.63 -11.68 20.80
N LEU A 150 20.54 -10.78 21.77
CA LEU A 150 19.64 -9.64 21.83
C LEU A 150 20.46 -8.35 21.92
N SER A 151 20.37 -7.50 20.92
CA SER A 151 21.03 -6.20 20.88
C SER A 151 20.07 -5.04 21.12
N ASP A 152 20.61 -3.83 21.22
CA ASP A 152 19.88 -2.59 21.47
C ASP A 152 18.73 -2.35 20.51
N ARG A 153 17.67 -1.71 21.04
CA ARG A 153 16.55 -1.12 20.28
C ARG A 153 15.80 -2.09 19.36
N LYS A 154 15.82 -3.39 19.68
CA LYS A 154 15.08 -4.38 18.91
C LYS A 154 13.57 -4.19 19.05
N SER A 155 12.87 -4.42 17.96
CA SER A 155 11.39 -4.40 17.92
C SER A 155 10.80 -5.50 18.78
N MET A 156 9.65 -5.17 19.36
CA MET A 156 8.82 -6.07 20.16
C MET A 156 7.51 -6.28 19.43
N SER A 157 7.02 -7.51 19.44
CA SER A 157 5.72 -7.90 18.90
C SER A 157 4.93 -8.70 19.93
N PHE A 158 3.61 -8.60 19.89
CA PHE A 158 2.71 -9.16 20.90
C PHE A 158 1.59 -9.95 20.24
N PRO A 159 1.86 -11.18 19.79
CA PRO A 159 0.89 -11.98 19.02
C PRO A 159 -0.47 -12.05 19.71
N ASN A 160 -1.52 -11.78 18.94
CA ASN A 160 -2.91 -11.80 19.39
C ASN A 160 -3.27 -10.83 20.52
N LYS A 161 -2.46 -9.76 20.75
CA LYS A 161 -2.76 -8.72 21.75
C LYS A 161 -3.06 -7.38 21.08
N THR A 162 -3.98 -6.65 21.69
CA THR A 162 -4.25 -5.24 21.36
C THR A 162 -3.75 -4.38 22.51
N LEU A 163 -2.77 -3.54 22.23
CA LEU A 163 -2.22 -2.60 23.20
C LEU A 163 -2.99 -1.27 23.18
N LYS A 164 -3.02 -0.57 24.32
CA LYS A 164 -3.81 0.66 24.50
C LYS A 164 -3.01 1.95 24.25
N GLN A 165 -1.88 1.85 23.55
CA GLN A 165 -1.09 3.01 23.18
C GLN A 165 -1.88 3.92 22.24
N LYS A 166 -1.77 5.25 22.43
CA LYS A 166 -2.32 6.23 21.49
C LYS A 166 -1.68 6.02 20.11
N TYR A 167 -2.52 5.87 19.09
CA TYR A 167 -2.06 5.53 17.74
C TYR A 167 -1.15 6.60 17.13
N LEU A 168 -1.61 7.86 17.09
CA LEU A 168 -0.89 8.96 16.45
C LEU A 168 0.12 9.60 17.40
N SER A 169 1.41 9.31 17.20
CA SER A 169 2.51 9.91 17.97
C SER A 169 2.80 11.34 17.48
N GLU A 170 3.51 12.12 18.31
CA GLU A 170 3.95 13.47 17.91
C GLU A 170 4.95 13.42 16.74
N GLN A 171 5.76 12.36 16.63
CA GLN A 171 6.63 12.16 15.48
C GLN A 171 5.83 11.90 14.21
N ASP A 172 4.81 11.00 14.27
CA ASP A 172 3.96 10.74 13.10
C ASP A 172 3.22 12.00 12.65
N LYS A 173 2.79 12.87 13.59
CA LYS A 173 2.21 14.17 13.23
C LYS A 173 3.19 15.06 12.48
N GLN A 174 4.46 15.13 12.93
CA GLN A 174 5.49 15.90 12.24
C GLN A 174 5.76 15.33 10.84
N ASP A 175 5.82 14.01 10.70
CA ASP A 175 6.03 13.32 9.44
C ASP A 175 4.87 13.54 8.48
N ILE A 176 3.62 13.43 8.96
CA ILE A 176 2.39 13.69 8.18
C ILE A 176 2.35 15.16 7.72
N LYS A 177 2.67 16.10 8.61
CA LYS A 177 2.73 17.53 8.28
C LYS A 177 3.78 17.79 7.21
N PHE A 178 4.98 17.24 7.36
CA PHE A 178 6.02 17.30 6.34
C PHE A 178 5.54 16.76 4.99
N GLY A 179 4.87 15.59 5.00
CA GLY A 179 4.29 15.01 3.79
C GLY A 179 3.25 15.91 3.12
N ALA A 180 2.40 16.57 3.91
CA ALA A 180 1.40 17.51 3.43
C ALA A 180 2.04 18.75 2.79
N GLU A 181 3.08 19.33 3.42
CA GLU A 181 3.85 20.47 2.91
C GLU A 181 4.60 20.14 1.60
N HIS A 182 4.88 18.86 1.34
CA HIS A 182 5.56 18.38 0.14
C HIS A 182 4.64 17.72 -0.90
N ASP A 183 3.31 17.86 -0.75
CA ASP A 183 2.29 17.37 -1.69
C ASP A 183 2.36 15.86 -1.95
N VAL A 184 2.56 15.04 -0.92
CA VAL A 184 2.47 13.59 -1.08
C VAL A 184 1.03 13.18 -1.45
N ASP A 185 0.91 12.12 -2.24
CA ASP A 185 -0.38 11.63 -2.75
C ASP A 185 -1.06 10.67 -1.78
N PHE A 186 -0.26 9.88 -1.05
CA PHE A 186 -0.71 8.84 -0.15
C PHE A 186 0.04 8.88 1.19
N ILE A 187 -0.66 8.53 2.26
CA ILE A 187 -0.06 8.17 3.54
C ILE A 187 -0.37 6.70 3.80
N ALA A 188 0.65 5.85 3.87
CA ALA A 188 0.55 4.49 4.35
C ALA A 188 0.69 4.49 5.87
N CYS A 189 -0.40 4.12 6.55
CA CYS A 189 -0.57 4.22 7.98
C CYS A 189 -0.18 2.88 8.63
N SER A 190 0.96 2.84 9.32
CA SER A 190 1.50 1.60 9.92
C SER A 190 0.71 1.14 11.13
N PHE A 191 0.60 -0.17 11.32
CA PHE A 191 -0.03 -0.84 12.48
C PHE A 191 -1.48 -0.44 12.75
N VAL A 192 -2.28 -0.16 11.72
CA VAL A 192 -3.70 0.13 11.88
C VAL A 192 -4.42 -1.08 12.46
N SER A 193 -5.05 -0.90 13.62
CA SER A 193 -5.73 -1.94 14.39
C SER A 193 -7.25 -1.79 14.42
N CYS A 194 -7.76 -0.57 14.25
CA CYS A 194 -9.19 -0.27 14.25
C CYS A 194 -9.49 1.00 13.43
N LYS A 195 -10.78 1.30 13.21
CA LYS A 195 -11.19 2.51 12.47
C LYS A 195 -10.78 3.81 13.17
N GLN A 196 -10.69 3.82 14.51
CA GLN A 196 -10.37 5.03 15.26
C GLN A 196 -8.97 5.56 14.91
N ASP A 197 -8.01 4.65 14.62
CA ASP A 197 -6.67 5.01 14.21
C ASP A 197 -6.68 5.90 12.95
N LEU A 198 -7.53 5.54 11.99
CA LEU A 198 -7.70 6.32 10.75
C LEU A 198 -8.49 7.61 10.96
N LEU A 199 -9.47 7.61 11.85
CA LEU A 199 -10.22 8.82 12.21
C LEU A 199 -9.34 9.85 12.89
N ASP A 200 -8.38 9.43 13.72
CA ASP A 200 -7.40 10.31 14.37
C ASP A 200 -6.49 10.97 13.32
N ILE A 201 -6.02 10.21 12.31
CA ILE A 201 -5.23 10.76 11.20
C ILE A 201 -6.08 11.74 10.37
N LYS A 202 -7.32 11.40 10.03
CA LYS A 202 -8.21 12.28 9.28
C LYS A 202 -8.49 13.58 10.02
N ALA A 203 -8.69 13.51 11.33
CA ALA A 203 -8.88 14.69 12.17
C ALA A 203 -7.64 15.59 12.12
N TYR A 204 -6.45 15.01 12.21
CA TYR A 204 -5.19 15.76 12.10
C TYR A 204 -4.98 16.35 10.70
N LEU A 205 -5.24 15.60 9.63
CA LEU A 205 -5.17 16.11 8.25
C LEU A 205 -6.12 17.27 8.02
N LYS A 206 -7.31 17.23 8.61
CA LYS A 206 -8.26 18.35 8.58
C LYS A 206 -7.75 19.56 9.33
N GLU A 207 -7.15 19.35 10.51
CA GLU A 207 -6.54 20.43 11.31
C GLU A 207 -5.47 21.20 10.52
N ILE A 208 -4.64 20.47 9.75
CA ILE A 208 -3.56 21.09 8.93
C ILE A 208 -3.97 21.41 7.48
N GLY A 209 -5.27 21.27 7.12
CA GLY A 209 -5.79 21.57 5.79
C GLY A 209 -5.31 20.64 4.66
N ALA A 210 -4.99 19.38 4.98
CA ALA A 210 -4.41 18.40 4.06
C ALA A 210 -5.36 17.22 3.74
N GLU A 211 -6.68 17.41 3.79
CA GLU A 211 -7.72 16.40 3.56
C GLU A 211 -7.66 15.74 2.17
N GLY A 212 -6.90 16.34 1.25
CA GLY A 212 -6.70 15.83 -0.10
C GLY A 212 -5.72 14.67 -0.23
N ILE A 213 -5.15 14.11 0.83
CA ILE A 213 -4.22 12.97 0.81
C ILE A 213 -5.00 11.68 1.07
N ASP A 214 -4.79 10.64 0.23
CA ASP A 214 -5.47 9.35 0.39
C ASP A 214 -4.76 8.47 1.44
N LEU A 215 -5.52 7.79 2.30
CA LEU A 215 -4.99 6.92 3.36
C LEU A 215 -4.95 5.46 2.92
N ILE A 216 -3.80 4.83 3.10
CA ILE A 216 -3.58 3.39 2.89
C ILE A 216 -3.35 2.74 4.26
N ALA A 217 -4.32 1.99 4.77
CA ALA A 217 -4.17 1.28 6.03
C ALA A 217 -3.24 0.07 5.87
N LYS A 218 -2.18 -0.02 6.66
CA LYS A 218 -1.30 -1.19 6.68
C LYS A 218 -1.83 -2.18 7.71
N ILE A 219 -2.14 -3.37 7.24
CA ILE A 219 -2.61 -4.48 8.09
C ILE A 219 -1.40 -5.33 8.43
N GLU A 220 -1.01 -5.28 9.69
CA GLU A 220 0.26 -5.80 10.21
C GLU A 220 0.07 -6.67 11.47
N ASN A 221 -1.14 -6.70 12.04
CA ASN A 221 -1.44 -7.43 13.27
C ASN A 221 -2.83 -8.10 13.23
N ARG A 222 -3.12 -8.94 14.22
CA ARG A 222 -4.39 -9.68 14.35
C ARG A 222 -5.59 -8.74 14.44
N SER A 223 -5.51 -7.68 15.25
CA SER A 223 -6.60 -6.71 15.41
C SER A 223 -6.98 -6.05 14.08
N GLY A 224 -5.99 -5.67 13.26
CA GLY A 224 -6.22 -5.11 11.93
C GLY A 224 -6.92 -6.10 10.99
N VAL A 225 -6.59 -7.39 11.08
CA VAL A 225 -7.26 -8.45 10.30
C VAL A 225 -8.71 -8.62 10.76
N ASP A 226 -8.94 -8.68 12.05
CA ASP A 226 -10.28 -8.91 12.62
C ASP A 226 -11.22 -7.70 12.36
N ASN A 227 -10.68 -6.49 12.44
CA ASN A 227 -11.39 -5.22 12.21
C ASN A 227 -11.36 -4.74 10.76
N ILE A 228 -10.95 -5.60 9.81
CA ILE A 228 -10.77 -5.24 8.39
C ILE A 228 -12.00 -4.57 7.75
N GLU A 229 -13.20 -4.87 8.25
CA GLU A 229 -14.44 -4.32 7.73
C GLU A 229 -14.57 -2.84 8.02
N GLU A 230 -14.44 -2.46 9.28
CA GLU A 230 -14.55 -1.06 9.72
C GLU A 230 -13.36 -0.23 9.21
N ILE A 231 -12.14 -0.80 9.18
CA ILE A 231 -10.94 -0.17 8.64
C ILE A 231 -11.13 0.15 7.14
N SER A 232 -11.64 -0.82 6.37
CA SER A 232 -11.86 -0.65 4.93
C SER A 232 -12.82 0.48 4.59
N ASN A 233 -13.77 0.80 5.47
CA ASN A 233 -14.71 1.90 5.25
C ASN A 233 -14.04 3.26 5.43
N GLU A 234 -13.01 3.35 6.27
CA GLU A 234 -12.34 4.59 6.63
C GLU A 234 -11.04 4.87 5.85
N CYS A 235 -10.58 4.00 4.97
CA CYS A 235 -9.38 4.22 4.16
C CYS A 235 -9.66 4.24 2.66
N ASP A 236 -8.69 4.69 1.86
CA ASP A 236 -8.73 4.69 0.39
C ASP A 236 -8.10 3.45 -0.21
N GLY A 237 -7.35 2.69 0.59
CA GLY A 237 -6.74 1.44 0.22
C GLY A 237 -6.14 0.73 1.43
N ILE A 238 -5.67 -0.49 1.20
CA ILE A 238 -5.05 -1.35 2.21
C ILE A 238 -3.72 -1.86 1.69
N MET A 239 -2.73 -1.96 2.58
CA MET A 239 -1.49 -2.66 2.34
C MET A 239 -1.44 -3.92 3.20
N VAL A 240 -1.29 -5.07 2.57
CA VAL A 240 -1.03 -6.35 3.22
C VAL A 240 0.47 -6.43 3.45
N ALA A 241 0.93 -6.04 4.64
CA ALA A 241 2.34 -5.97 5.00
C ALA A 241 2.78 -7.30 5.62
N ARG A 242 3.16 -8.25 4.77
CA ARG A 242 3.35 -9.67 5.14
C ARG A 242 4.50 -9.89 6.10
N GLY A 243 5.56 -9.08 6.03
CA GLY A 243 6.72 -9.19 6.92
C GLY A 243 6.32 -9.01 8.39
N ASP A 244 5.70 -7.86 8.73
CA ASP A 244 5.26 -7.57 10.09
C ASP A 244 4.09 -8.48 10.51
N MET A 245 3.15 -8.71 9.60
CA MET A 245 2.03 -9.63 9.85
C MET A 245 2.51 -11.05 10.16
N GLY A 246 3.57 -11.54 9.52
CA GLY A 246 4.12 -12.88 9.73
C GLY A 246 4.82 -13.07 11.09
N VAL A 247 5.12 -11.98 11.79
CA VAL A 247 5.59 -12.02 13.18
C VAL A 247 4.42 -12.05 14.17
N GLU A 248 3.33 -11.34 13.84
CA GLU A 248 2.16 -11.16 14.72
C GLU A 248 1.10 -12.26 14.58
N ILE A 249 1.09 -12.99 13.48
CA ILE A 249 0.08 -14.01 13.14
C ILE A 249 0.80 -15.30 12.73
N PRO A 250 0.25 -16.48 13.06
CA PRO A 250 0.78 -17.76 12.60
C PRO A 250 0.98 -17.73 11.06
N PHE A 251 2.19 -18.05 10.61
CA PHE A 251 2.58 -17.88 9.21
C PHE A 251 1.72 -18.70 8.23
N GLU A 252 1.18 -19.81 8.68
CA GLU A 252 0.26 -20.66 7.89
C GLU A 252 -1.09 -20.00 7.58
N GLU A 253 -1.49 -18.97 8.34
CA GLU A 253 -2.72 -18.23 8.10
C GLU A 253 -2.53 -17.12 7.04
N LEU A 254 -1.31 -16.63 6.82
CA LEU A 254 -1.04 -15.46 5.99
C LEU A 254 -1.58 -15.58 4.56
N PRO A 255 -1.45 -16.72 3.84
CA PRO A 255 -1.95 -16.81 2.47
C PRO A 255 -3.48 -16.67 2.40
N ALA A 256 -4.20 -17.22 3.38
CA ALA A 256 -5.66 -17.10 3.45
C ALA A 256 -6.11 -15.67 3.77
N ILE A 257 -5.43 -15.02 4.70
CA ILE A 257 -5.67 -13.61 5.08
C ILE A 257 -5.42 -12.69 3.88
N GLN A 258 -4.29 -12.85 3.18
CA GLN A 258 -3.99 -12.08 1.96
C GLN A 258 -5.12 -12.18 0.94
N LYS A 259 -5.56 -13.38 0.60
CA LYS A 259 -6.64 -13.61 -0.36
C LYS A 259 -7.96 -12.97 0.07
N LYS A 260 -8.30 -13.08 1.35
CA LYS A 260 -9.51 -12.48 1.94
C LYS A 260 -9.48 -10.95 1.83
N ILE A 261 -8.36 -10.33 2.20
CA ILE A 261 -8.20 -8.86 2.14
C ILE A 261 -8.24 -8.37 0.69
N ILE A 262 -7.50 -9.02 -0.24
CA ILE A 262 -7.50 -8.65 -1.66
C ILE A 262 -8.92 -8.72 -2.24
N THR A 263 -9.64 -9.81 -1.98
CA THR A 263 -11.02 -9.97 -2.44
C THR A 263 -11.94 -8.90 -1.88
N LYS A 264 -11.85 -8.61 -0.57
CA LYS A 264 -12.66 -7.59 0.08
C LYS A 264 -12.39 -6.20 -0.49
N CYS A 265 -11.14 -5.80 -0.63
CA CYS A 265 -10.75 -4.51 -1.21
C CYS A 265 -11.28 -4.37 -2.63
N ARG A 266 -11.16 -5.41 -3.46
CA ARG A 266 -11.70 -5.42 -4.81
C ARG A 266 -13.22 -5.19 -4.80
N MET A 267 -13.97 -5.91 -3.96
CA MET A 267 -15.43 -5.77 -3.86
C MET A 267 -15.87 -4.39 -3.40
N LEU A 268 -15.07 -3.70 -2.60
CA LEU A 268 -15.36 -2.35 -2.10
C LEU A 268 -14.81 -1.23 -3.02
N GLY A 269 -14.05 -1.55 -4.07
CA GLY A 269 -13.38 -0.56 -4.92
C GLY A 269 -12.23 0.15 -4.23
N LYS A 270 -11.65 -0.48 -3.21
CA LYS A 270 -10.45 0.01 -2.52
C LYS A 270 -9.20 -0.51 -3.21
N ARG A 271 -8.13 0.29 -3.20
CA ARG A 271 -6.82 -0.18 -3.67
C ARG A 271 -6.26 -1.19 -2.68
N VAL A 272 -5.55 -2.21 -3.16
CA VAL A 272 -4.84 -3.14 -2.29
C VAL A 272 -3.43 -3.35 -2.80
N ILE A 273 -2.47 -3.25 -1.89
CA ILE A 273 -1.04 -3.42 -2.15
C ILE A 273 -0.60 -4.69 -1.44
N THR A 274 -0.03 -5.64 -2.17
CA THR A 274 0.66 -6.80 -1.56
C THR A 274 2.13 -6.45 -1.40
N ALA A 275 2.61 -6.48 -0.16
CA ALA A 275 3.89 -5.89 0.21
C ALA A 275 4.79 -6.88 0.96
N THR A 276 6.10 -6.63 0.90
CA THR A 276 7.21 -7.31 1.55
C THR A 276 7.48 -8.73 1.06
N GLU A 277 8.74 -9.14 1.08
CA GLU A 277 9.21 -10.48 0.72
C GLU A 277 8.74 -10.96 -0.67
N MET A 278 8.63 -10.04 -1.64
CA MET A 278 8.13 -10.37 -2.99
C MET A 278 9.25 -10.92 -3.88
N LEU A 279 10.38 -10.21 -3.97
CA LEU A 279 11.58 -10.60 -4.71
C LEU A 279 12.83 -10.42 -3.84
N GLU A 280 12.74 -10.76 -2.56
CA GLU A 280 13.71 -10.46 -1.50
C GLU A 280 15.15 -10.90 -1.88
N SER A 281 15.31 -12.06 -2.53
CA SER A 281 16.62 -12.54 -2.99
C SER A 281 17.27 -11.59 -3.99
N MET A 282 16.48 -10.73 -4.67
CA MET A 282 17.02 -9.75 -5.62
C MET A 282 17.69 -8.53 -4.94
N ILE A 283 17.68 -8.44 -3.62
CA ILE A 283 18.56 -7.53 -2.89
C ILE A 283 20.02 -7.83 -3.25
N TYR A 284 20.38 -9.11 -3.35
CA TYR A 284 21.75 -9.56 -3.58
C TYR A 284 21.95 -10.23 -4.93
N ASN A 285 20.91 -10.77 -5.55
CA ASN A 285 20.98 -11.57 -6.76
C ASN A 285 20.29 -10.87 -7.94
N ALA A 286 20.85 -11.01 -9.14
CA ALA A 286 20.27 -10.44 -10.36
C ALA A 286 18.98 -11.16 -10.84
N ARG A 287 18.63 -12.30 -10.25
CA ARG A 287 17.45 -13.10 -10.57
C ARG A 287 16.76 -13.58 -9.29
N PRO A 288 15.42 -13.60 -9.26
CA PRO A 288 14.68 -14.12 -8.12
C PRO A 288 14.68 -15.64 -8.11
N THR A 289 14.29 -16.21 -6.97
CA THR A 289 14.00 -17.64 -6.84
C THR A 289 12.69 -18.00 -7.56
N ARG A 290 12.46 -19.29 -7.79
CA ARG A 290 11.21 -19.77 -8.39
C ARG A 290 10.01 -19.57 -7.44
N ALA A 291 10.24 -19.67 -6.15
CA ALA A 291 9.21 -19.43 -5.12
C ALA A 291 8.72 -17.98 -5.17
N GLU A 292 9.64 -17.01 -5.24
CA GLU A 292 9.32 -15.59 -5.36
C GLU A 292 8.57 -15.24 -6.64
N ILE A 293 8.96 -15.84 -7.78
CA ILE A 293 8.21 -15.69 -9.04
C ILE A 293 6.77 -16.18 -8.87
N SER A 294 6.59 -17.34 -8.23
CA SER A 294 5.25 -17.90 -7.96
C SER A 294 4.46 -17.03 -6.99
N ASP A 295 5.07 -16.45 -5.98
CA ASP A 295 4.43 -15.57 -5.02
C ASP A 295 3.92 -14.27 -5.68
N VAL A 296 4.77 -13.59 -6.46
CA VAL A 296 4.34 -12.42 -7.25
C VAL A 296 3.18 -12.77 -8.18
N ALA A 297 3.27 -13.89 -8.90
CA ALA A 297 2.20 -14.35 -9.79
C ALA A 297 0.91 -14.63 -9.02
N ASN A 298 0.98 -15.27 -7.85
CA ASN A 298 -0.18 -15.56 -7.02
C ASN A 298 -0.88 -14.28 -6.54
N ALA A 299 -0.15 -13.25 -6.10
CA ALA A 299 -0.73 -11.97 -5.73
C ALA A 299 -1.50 -11.33 -6.91
N VAL A 300 -0.96 -11.44 -8.14
CA VAL A 300 -1.65 -10.97 -9.35
C VAL A 300 -2.88 -11.83 -9.66
N TYR A 301 -2.79 -13.16 -9.55
CA TYR A 301 -3.94 -14.06 -9.69
C TYR A 301 -5.03 -13.80 -8.64
N ASP A 302 -4.67 -13.45 -7.42
CA ASP A 302 -5.62 -13.09 -6.36
C ASP A 302 -6.38 -11.79 -6.69
N GLY A 303 -5.80 -10.95 -7.56
CA GLY A 303 -6.41 -9.70 -8.04
C GLY A 303 -5.96 -8.47 -7.26
N THR A 304 -4.76 -8.47 -6.68
CA THR A 304 -4.17 -7.28 -6.04
C THR A 304 -4.15 -6.08 -6.99
N SER A 305 -4.25 -4.86 -6.45
CA SER A 305 -4.14 -3.64 -7.27
C SER A 305 -2.69 -3.31 -7.59
N ALA A 306 -1.82 -3.55 -6.63
CA ALA A 306 -0.39 -3.30 -6.74
C ALA A 306 0.43 -4.33 -5.96
N ILE A 307 1.68 -4.46 -6.37
CA ILE A 307 2.73 -5.24 -5.71
C ILE A 307 3.88 -4.31 -5.36
N MET A 308 4.57 -4.57 -4.24
CA MET A 308 5.56 -3.64 -3.72
C MET A 308 6.95 -4.28 -3.61
N LEU A 309 7.97 -3.51 -3.98
CA LEU A 309 9.38 -3.78 -3.71
C LEU A 309 9.85 -2.92 -2.54
N SER A 310 10.52 -3.53 -1.59
CA SER A 310 11.03 -2.91 -0.36
C SER A 310 12.56 -2.78 -0.40
N GLY A 311 13.28 -3.69 0.22
CA GLY A 311 14.74 -3.74 0.22
C GLY A 311 15.34 -3.88 -1.17
N GLU A 312 14.64 -4.56 -2.07
CA GLU A 312 15.07 -4.83 -3.46
C GLU A 312 15.38 -3.53 -4.23
N THR A 313 14.61 -2.46 -3.97
CA THR A 313 14.81 -1.15 -4.62
C THR A 313 15.47 -0.12 -3.71
N ALA A 314 15.30 -0.23 -2.38
CA ALA A 314 15.83 0.74 -1.44
C ALA A 314 17.33 0.56 -1.17
N ALA A 315 17.81 -0.67 -1.05
CA ALA A 315 19.18 -1.02 -0.66
C ALA A 315 19.82 -2.11 -1.53
N GLY A 316 19.04 -2.72 -2.42
CA GLY A 316 19.48 -3.84 -3.25
C GLY A 316 20.49 -3.44 -4.32
N LYS A 317 21.27 -4.41 -4.78
CA LYS A 317 22.28 -4.23 -5.84
C LYS A 317 21.67 -4.05 -7.24
N TYR A 318 20.40 -4.41 -7.42
CA TYR A 318 19.77 -4.50 -8.75
C TYR A 318 18.39 -3.82 -8.80
N PRO A 319 18.23 -2.54 -8.37
CA PRO A 319 16.92 -1.91 -8.20
C PRO A 319 16.10 -1.86 -9.49
N VAL A 320 16.69 -1.43 -10.61
CA VAL A 320 16.03 -1.35 -11.93
C VAL A 320 15.64 -2.75 -12.43
N GLN A 321 16.51 -3.74 -12.22
CA GLN A 321 16.25 -5.12 -12.64
C GLN A 321 15.12 -5.75 -11.83
N ALA A 322 15.01 -5.45 -10.53
CA ALA A 322 13.93 -5.91 -9.67
C ALA A 322 12.57 -5.38 -10.18
N VAL A 323 12.47 -4.08 -10.49
CA VAL A 323 11.27 -3.48 -11.08
C VAL A 323 10.92 -4.13 -12.42
N ARG A 324 11.89 -4.28 -13.30
CA ARG A 324 11.72 -4.91 -14.63
C ARG A 324 11.27 -6.37 -14.50
N THR A 325 11.83 -7.12 -13.57
CA THR A 325 11.46 -8.51 -13.31
C THR A 325 10.03 -8.62 -12.78
N MET A 326 9.68 -7.81 -11.79
CA MET A 326 8.32 -7.75 -11.23
C MET A 326 7.30 -7.38 -12.31
N ALA A 327 7.59 -6.40 -13.16
CA ALA A 327 6.74 -6.00 -14.29
C ALA A 327 6.49 -7.16 -15.26
N ARG A 328 7.56 -7.87 -15.65
CA ARG A 328 7.46 -9.03 -16.55
C ARG A 328 6.65 -10.17 -15.97
N ILE A 329 6.79 -10.48 -14.68
CA ILE A 329 5.99 -11.53 -14.03
C ILE A 329 4.52 -11.13 -14.05
N ALA A 330 4.20 -9.89 -13.64
CA ALA A 330 2.83 -9.39 -13.65
C ALA A 330 2.19 -9.43 -15.04
N GLU A 331 2.87 -8.90 -16.05
CA GLU A 331 2.39 -8.90 -17.46
C GLU A 331 2.14 -10.31 -18.01
N ASN A 332 3.06 -11.24 -17.71
CA ASN A 332 2.88 -12.62 -18.15
C ASN A 332 1.72 -13.31 -17.43
N THR A 333 1.57 -13.07 -16.12
CA THR A 333 0.45 -13.62 -15.33
C THR A 333 -0.89 -13.09 -15.82
N GLU A 334 -0.99 -11.79 -16.07
CA GLU A 334 -2.22 -11.12 -16.55
C GLU A 334 -2.74 -11.71 -17.87
N LYS A 335 -1.85 -12.15 -18.78
CA LYS A 335 -2.23 -12.81 -20.03
C LYS A 335 -2.95 -14.16 -19.84
N ASN A 336 -2.72 -14.81 -18.70
CA ASN A 336 -3.30 -16.11 -18.34
C ASN A 336 -4.54 -15.98 -17.44
N ILE A 337 -5.02 -14.75 -17.16
CA ILE A 337 -6.23 -14.51 -16.40
C ILE A 337 -7.43 -14.33 -17.33
N HIS A 338 -8.44 -15.16 -17.17
CA HIS A 338 -9.72 -15.02 -17.88
C HIS A 338 -10.60 -13.97 -17.21
N TYR A 339 -10.30 -12.68 -17.43
CA TYR A 339 -10.98 -11.55 -16.78
C TYR A 339 -12.49 -11.51 -17.08
N GLU A 340 -12.90 -11.79 -18.30
CA GLU A 340 -14.32 -11.88 -18.68
C GLU A 340 -15.06 -12.91 -17.83
N LYS A 341 -14.55 -14.14 -17.76
CA LYS A 341 -15.13 -15.20 -16.92
C LYS A 341 -15.21 -14.78 -15.47
N ARG A 342 -14.16 -14.12 -14.96
CA ARG A 342 -14.14 -13.58 -13.58
C ARG A 342 -15.20 -12.52 -13.35
N PHE A 343 -15.40 -11.61 -14.31
CA PHE A 343 -16.43 -10.59 -14.24
C PHE A 343 -17.81 -11.23 -14.17
N LEU A 344 -18.12 -12.14 -15.07
CA LEU A 344 -19.41 -12.83 -15.16
C LEU A 344 -19.71 -13.73 -13.94
N SER A 345 -18.68 -14.33 -13.32
CA SER A 345 -18.85 -15.20 -12.16
C SER A 345 -18.78 -14.48 -10.80
N SER A 346 -18.54 -13.17 -10.78
CA SER A 346 -18.39 -12.40 -9.54
C SER A 346 -19.74 -11.80 -9.12
N GLU A 347 -20.14 -12.05 -7.88
CA GLU A 347 -21.34 -11.45 -7.27
C GLU A 347 -21.02 -10.07 -6.69
N PHE A 348 -21.09 -9.04 -7.51
CA PHE A 348 -20.90 -7.67 -7.06
C PHE A 348 -22.17 -7.11 -6.42
N LYS A 349 -22.04 -6.53 -5.23
CA LYS A 349 -23.12 -5.76 -4.63
C LYS A 349 -23.14 -4.35 -5.23
N ILE A 350 -24.21 -4.03 -5.94
CA ILE A 350 -24.46 -2.71 -6.50
C ILE A 350 -25.22 -1.89 -5.46
N LYS A 351 -24.61 -0.83 -4.94
CA LYS A 351 -25.13 -0.04 -3.83
C LYS A 351 -25.66 1.34 -4.22
N ASN A 352 -25.19 1.88 -5.34
CA ASN A 352 -25.50 3.25 -5.76
C ASN A 352 -25.36 3.39 -7.28
N THR A 353 -25.70 4.58 -7.81
CA THR A 353 -25.67 4.88 -9.26
C THR A 353 -24.27 4.71 -9.85
N VAL A 354 -23.22 5.14 -9.15
CA VAL A 354 -21.84 5.01 -9.66
C VAL A 354 -21.44 3.55 -9.79
N ASP A 355 -21.84 2.71 -8.85
CA ASP A 355 -21.64 1.26 -8.92
C ASP A 355 -22.37 0.67 -10.15
N ALA A 356 -23.63 1.03 -10.32
CA ALA A 356 -24.45 0.52 -11.43
C ALA A 356 -23.88 0.93 -12.80
N ILE A 357 -23.54 2.20 -12.97
CA ILE A 357 -22.92 2.73 -14.19
C ILE A 357 -21.57 2.07 -14.45
N SER A 358 -20.71 1.95 -13.44
CA SER A 358 -19.40 1.32 -13.61
C SER A 358 -19.49 -0.16 -13.97
N HIS A 359 -20.42 -0.90 -13.39
CA HIS A 359 -20.70 -2.29 -13.73
C HIS A 359 -21.22 -2.42 -15.16
N ALA A 360 -22.25 -1.64 -15.52
CA ALA A 360 -22.82 -1.62 -16.86
C ALA A 360 -21.77 -1.23 -17.93
N THR A 361 -20.87 -0.28 -17.61
CA THR A 361 -19.76 0.11 -18.49
C THR A 361 -18.82 -1.07 -18.78
N CYS A 362 -18.50 -1.87 -17.77
CA CYS A 362 -17.65 -3.06 -17.94
C CYS A 362 -18.38 -4.15 -18.75
N GLY A 363 -19.64 -4.44 -18.43
CA GLY A 363 -20.47 -5.40 -19.18
C GLY A 363 -20.62 -4.99 -20.64
N MET A 364 -20.97 -3.74 -20.90
CA MET A 364 -21.07 -3.21 -22.25
C MET A 364 -19.75 -3.34 -23.02
N ALA A 365 -18.61 -3.05 -22.39
CA ALA A 365 -17.31 -3.19 -23.05
C ALA A 365 -17.01 -4.64 -23.45
N ILE A 366 -17.46 -5.60 -22.66
CA ILE A 366 -17.35 -7.04 -22.96
C ILE A 366 -18.31 -7.40 -24.10
N ASP A 367 -19.59 -7.08 -23.99
CA ASP A 367 -20.65 -7.48 -24.93
C ASP A 367 -20.41 -6.99 -26.37
N ILE A 368 -19.79 -5.80 -26.51
CA ILE A 368 -19.54 -5.22 -27.87
C ILE A 368 -18.08 -5.42 -28.33
N ASP A 369 -17.27 -6.19 -27.62
CA ASP A 369 -15.81 -6.36 -27.88
C ASP A 369 -15.10 -5.00 -28.03
N ALA A 370 -15.35 -4.08 -27.08
CA ALA A 370 -14.66 -2.80 -27.04
C ALA A 370 -13.17 -2.99 -26.75
N LYS A 371 -12.32 -2.10 -27.26
CA LYS A 371 -10.86 -2.17 -27.06
C LYS A 371 -10.41 -1.40 -25.83
N ALA A 372 -11.24 -0.48 -25.34
CA ALA A 372 -10.95 0.30 -24.13
C ALA A 372 -12.22 0.81 -23.45
N ILE A 373 -12.07 1.14 -22.18
CA ILE A 373 -13.01 1.97 -21.42
C ILE A 373 -12.32 3.31 -21.13
N THR A 374 -12.99 4.42 -21.45
CA THR A 374 -12.54 5.76 -21.10
C THR A 374 -13.40 6.31 -19.99
N VAL A 375 -12.79 6.77 -18.92
CA VAL A 375 -13.48 7.30 -17.74
C VAL A 375 -13.13 8.76 -17.55
N CYS A 376 -14.10 9.66 -17.65
CA CYS A 376 -13.95 11.07 -17.37
C CYS A 376 -14.32 11.33 -15.89
N SER A 377 -13.34 11.64 -15.03
CA SER A 377 -13.57 11.76 -13.59
C SER A 377 -12.66 12.78 -12.94
N LEU A 378 -13.24 13.80 -12.31
CA LEU A 378 -12.50 14.85 -11.61
C LEU A 378 -11.74 14.30 -10.38
N SER A 379 -12.40 13.48 -9.56
CA SER A 379 -11.83 12.90 -8.33
C SER A 379 -11.21 11.50 -8.52
N GLY A 380 -11.29 10.93 -9.72
CA GLY A 380 -10.84 9.56 -9.98
C GLY A 380 -11.76 8.45 -9.42
N MET A 381 -12.83 8.80 -8.70
CA MET A 381 -13.72 7.80 -8.07
C MET A 381 -14.31 6.83 -9.10
N THR A 382 -14.85 7.33 -10.20
CA THR A 382 -15.44 6.48 -11.25
C THR A 382 -14.40 5.55 -11.87
N ALA A 383 -13.17 6.03 -12.11
CA ALA A 383 -12.11 5.19 -12.63
C ALA A 383 -11.74 4.05 -11.65
N ARG A 384 -11.73 4.32 -10.33
CA ARG A 384 -11.57 3.28 -9.30
C ARG A 384 -12.73 2.30 -9.28
N MET A 385 -13.97 2.78 -9.46
CA MET A 385 -15.15 1.91 -9.48
C MET A 385 -15.18 1.02 -10.73
N VAL A 386 -14.80 1.51 -11.90
CA VAL A 386 -14.61 0.68 -13.10
C VAL A 386 -13.47 -0.32 -12.88
N SER A 387 -12.34 0.13 -12.34
CA SER A 387 -11.17 -0.71 -12.02
C SER A 387 -11.50 -1.89 -11.11
N ARG A 388 -12.41 -1.74 -10.13
CA ARG A 388 -12.76 -2.83 -9.19
C ARG A 388 -13.35 -4.07 -9.87
N PHE A 389 -13.99 -3.87 -11.00
CA PHE A 389 -14.61 -4.97 -11.78
C PHE A 389 -13.59 -5.77 -12.59
N ARG A 390 -12.34 -5.28 -12.69
CA ARG A 390 -11.26 -5.94 -13.45
C ARG A 390 -11.64 -6.29 -14.87
N PRO A 391 -12.11 -5.31 -15.69
CA PRO A 391 -12.48 -5.60 -17.08
C PRO A 391 -11.28 -6.12 -17.88
N PRO A 392 -11.53 -6.94 -18.94
CA PRO A 392 -10.48 -7.47 -19.80
C PRO A 392 -9.73 -6.36 -20.57
N VAL A 393 -10.40 -5.24 -20.83
CA VAL A 393 -9.89 -4.11 -21.62
C VAL A 393 -9.08 -3.13 -20.77
N ASP A 394 -8.31 -2.27 -21.44
CA ASP A 394 -7.58 -1.19 -20.77
C ASP A 394 -8.53 -0.04 -20.38
N ILE A 395 -8.23 0.63 -19.27
CA ILE A 395 -9.01 1.76 -18.75
C ILE A 395 -8.16 3.02 -18.89
N VAL A 396 -8.64 4.01 -19.63
CA VAL A 396 -8.03 5.36 -19.67
C VAL A 396 -8.81 6.26 -18.71
N GLY A 397 -8.15 6.76 -17.68
CA GLY A 397 -8.73 7.66 -16.68
C GLY A 397 -8.38 9.12 -16.97
N LEU A 398 -9.34 9.90 -17.49
CA LEU A 398 -9.16 11.31 -17.80
C LEU A 398 -9.52 12.18 -16.60
N THR A 399 -8.66 13.14 -16.26
CA THR A 399 -8.89 14.11 -15.18
C THR A 399 -8.26 15.46 -15.50
N THR A 400 -8.82 16.52 -14.94
CA THR A 400 -8.25 17.87 -14.97
C THR A 400 -7.43 18.20 -13.71
N SER A 401 -7.39 17.27 -12.75
CA SER A 401 -6.68 17.43 -11.47
C SER A 401 -5.37 16.66 -11.50
N GLU A 402 -4.25 17.36 -11.38
CA GLU A 402 -2.91 16.75 -11.30
C GLU A 402 -2.80 15.80 -10.12
N LYS A 403 -3.33 16.16 -8.96
CA LYS A 403 -3.36 15.27 -7.78
C LYS A 403 -4.12 13.97 -8.04
N THR A 404 -5.25 14.05 -8.73
CA THR A 404 -6.01 12.86 -9.14
C THR A 404 -5.23 12.04 -10.17
N TRP A 405 -4.56 12.70 -11.11
CA TRP A 405 -3.70 12.06 -12.11
C TRP A 405 -2.61 11.20 -11.46
N HIS A 406 -1.91 11.74 -10.47
CA HIS A 406 -0.92 10.96 -9.68
C HIS A 406 -1.58 9.81 -8.93
N LYS A 407 -2.66 10.05 -8.20
CA LYS A 407 -3.34 9.02 -7.39
C LYS A 407 -3.91 7.85 -8.21
N LEU A 408 -4.33 8.10 -9.43
CA LEU A 408 -4.82 7.06 -10.33
C LEU A 408 -3.72 6.08 -10.75
N SER A 409 -2.43 6.44 -10.63
CA SER A 409 -1.30 5.55 -10.89
C SER A 409 -1.27 4.31 -9.99
N LEU A 410 -1.94 4.34 -8.83
CA LEU A 410 -2.10 3.18 -7.93
C LEU A 410 -3.39 2.38 -8.22
N SER A 411 -4.20 2.77 -9.20
CA SER A 411 -5.45 2.08 -9.54
C SER A 411 -5.23 1.02 -10.61
N TRP A 412 -5.61 -0.22 -10.32
CA TRP A 412 -5.42 -1.36 -11.23
C TRP A 412 -6.02 -1.09 -12.62
N GLY A 413 -5.26 -1.40 -13.66
CA GLY A 413 -5.69 -1.30 -15.05
C GLY A 413 -5.92 0.12 -15.57
N VAL A 414 -5.83 1.15 -14.71
CA VAL A 414 -6.05 2.54 -15.12
C VAL A 414 -4.76 3.13 -15.67
N THR A 415 -4.84 3.71 -16.87
CA THR A 415 -3.81 4.58 -17.45
C THR A 415 -4.30 6.01 -17.30
N PRO A 416 -3.79 6.77 -16.31
CA PRO A 416 -4.27 8.12 -16.07
C PRO A 416 -3.72 9.08 -17.12
N GLN A 417 -4.57 10.03 -17.52
CA GLN A 417 -4.24 11.09 -18.49
C GLN A 417 -4.81 12.43 -18.03
N MET A 418 -4.01 13.47 -18.20
CA MET A 418 -4.49 14.83 -18.02
C MET A 418 -5.36 15.24 -19.23
N CYS A 419 -6.41 15.99 -18.99
CA CYS A 419 -7.22 16.62 -20.02
C CYS A 419 -7.57 18.06 -19.61
N GLU A 420 -8.04 18.83 -20.58
CA GLU A 420 -8.51 20.18 -20.34
C GLU A 420 -9.94 20.21 -19.78
N ASN A 421 -10.34 21.37 -19.30
CA ASN A 421 -11.71 21.63 -18.92
C ASN A 421 -12.54 21.94 -20.18
N TYR A 422 -13.51 21.10 -20.50
CA TYR A 422 -14.33 21.26 -21.70
C TYR A 422 -15.70 21.87 -21.39
N PRO A 423 -16.23 22.71 -22.27
CA PRO A 423 -17.46 23.49 -22.01
C PRO A 423 -18.73 22.64 -22.01
N SER A 424 -18.71 21.48 -22.66
CA SER A 424 -19.86 20.58 -22.74
C SER A 424 -19.46 19.10 -22.72
N THR A 425 -20.42 18.25 -22.41
CA THR A 425 -20.23 16.78 -22.40
C THR A 425 -19.87 16.25 -23.79
N ASP A 426 -20.42 16.82 -24.86
CA ASP A 426 -20.11 16.39 -26.23
C ASP A 426 -18.66 16.70 -26.60
N VAL A 427 -18.17 17.90 -26.26
CA VAL A 427 -16.77 18.27 -26.48
C VAL A 427 -15.84 17.42 -25.62
N LEU A 428 -16.22 17.15 -24.36
CA LEU A 428 -15.47 16.25 -23.49
C LEU A 428 -15.35 14.85 -24.11
N PHE A 429 -16.45 14.24 -24.55
CA PHE A 429 -16.45 12.89 -25.11
C PHE A 429 -15.70 12.79 -26.43
N TYR A 430 -15.82 13.81 -27.30
CA TYR A 430 -15.03 13.89 -28.53
C TYR A 430 -13.52 13.90 -28.26
N ASN A 431 -13.07 14.73 -27.30
CA ASN A 431 -11.64 14.75 -26.92
C ASN A 431 -11.22 13.48 -26.17
N ALA A 432 -12.09 12.91 -25.35
CA ALA A 432 -11.85 11.64 -24.66
C ALA A 432 -11.59 10.49 -25.66
N GLN A 433 -12.36 10.42 -26.73
CA GLN A 433 -12.16 9.48 -27.84
C GLN A 433 -10.77 9.67 -28.47
N LYS A 434 -10.40 10.89 -28.84
CA LYS A 434 -9.10 11.20 -29.46
C LYS A 434 -7.91 10.86 -28.56
N LEU A 435 -7.99 11.25 -27.28
CA LEU A 435 -6.94 10.95 -26.29
C LEU A 435 -6.79 9.45 -26.11
N THR A 436 -7.90 8.72 -25.98
CA THR A 436 -7.87 7.26 -25.82
C THR A 436 -7.24 6.57 -27.03
N LYS A 437 -7.63 6.98 -28.23
CA LYS A 437 -7.03 6.48 -29.49
C LYS A 437 -5.52 6.68 -29.50
N HIS A 438 -5.05 7.87 -29.15
CA HIS A 438 -3.64 8.22 -29.12
C HIS A 438 -2.87 7.38 -28.07
N VAL A 439 -3.37 7.34 -26.84
CA VAL A 439 -2.72 6.67 -25.69
C VAL A 439 -2.58 5.17 -25.92
N LEU A 440 -3.63 4.52 -26.42
CA LEU A 440 -3.67 3.08 -26.63
C LEU A 440 -3.33 2.65 -28.06
N LYS A 441 -3.04 3.61 -28.96
CA LYS A 441 -2.71 3.37 -30.37
C LYS A 441 -3.80 2.53 -31.06
N LEU A 442 -5.08 2.88 -30.83
CA LEU A 442 -6.23 2.18 -31.41
C LEU A 442 -6.34 2.44 -32.92
N ARG A 443 -6.94 1.50 -33.64
CA ARG A 443 -7.16 1.59 -35.08
C ARG A 443 -8.51 2.25 -35.39
N ASP A 444 -8.61 2.85 -36.56
CA ASP A 444 -9.89 3.38 -37.05
C ASP A 444 -10.94 2.27 -37.04
N GLY A 445 -12.12 2.57 -36.47
CA GLY A 445 -13.24 1.64 -36.34
C GLY A 445 -13.24 0.80 -35.06
N ASP A 446 -12.17 0.82 -34.26
CA ASP A 446 -12.18 0.18 -32.93
C ASP A 446 -13.26 0.83 -32.04
N LYS A 447 -13.99 0.02 -31.30
CA LYS A 447 -15.00 0.49 -30.34
C LYS A 447 -14.39 0.80 -28.99
N ILE A 448 -14.87 1.87 -28.37
CA ILE A 448 -14.58 2.23 -26.96
C ILE A 448 -15.88 2.53 -26.23
N VAL A 449 -15.88 2.33 -24.92
CA VAL A 449 -16.96 2.74 -24.03
C VAL A 449 -16.48 3.91 -23.19
N ILE A 450 -17.20 5.04 -23.26
CA ILE A 450 -16.91 6.25 -22.50
C ILE A 450 -17.92 6.37 -21.37
N THR A 451 -17.45 6.65 -20.14
CA THR A 451 -18.32 6.93 -18.99
C THR A 451 -17.86 8.18 -18.24
N GLY A 452 -18.81 8.88 -17.67
CA GLY A 452 -18.56 10.11 -16.91
C GLY A 452 -19.85 10.74 -16.43
N GLY A 453 -19.75 11.96 -15.94
CA GLY A 453 -20.89 12.81 -15.60
C GLY A 453 -20.95 14.04 -16.50
N VAL A 454 -22.03 14.81 -16.36
CA VAL A 454 -22.17 16.10 -17.03
C VAL A 454 -21.11 17.09 -16.53
N THR A 455 -20.65 17.98 -17.42
CA THR A 455 -19.61 18.99 -17.14
C THR A 455 -20.15 20.15 -16.31
N ASN A 456 -20.43 19.92 -15.03
CA ASN A 456 -20.96 20.96 -14.11
C ASN A 456 -19.98 21.30 -12.97
N GLY A 457 -18.73 20.84 -13.06
CA GLY A 457 -17.68 21.08 -12.05
C GLY A 457 -17.88 20.34 -10.72
N LYS A 458 -18.89 19.50 -10.59
CA LYS A 458 -19.16 18.72 -9.36
C LYS A 458 -18.69 17.27 -9.51
N SER A 459 -17.97 16.80 -8.51
CA SER A 459 -17.60 15.38 -8.39
C SER A 459 -18.79 14.52 -7.96
N GLY A 460 -18.80 13.22 -8.33
CA GLY A 460 -19.80 12.25 -7.86
C GLY A 460 -21.09 12.17 -8.69
N ASN A 461 -21.15 12.81 -9.86
CA ASN A 461 -22.32 12.84 -10.73
C ASN A 461 -22.23 11.90 -11.95
N THR A 462 -21.46 10.84 -11.89
CA THR A 462 -21.35 9.85 -12.99
C THR A 462 -22.68 9.22 -13.28
N ASN A 463 -23.22 9.48 -14.50
CA ASN A 463 -24.56 9.07 -14.90
C ASN A 463 -24.69 8.77 -16.40
N LEU A 464 -23.59 8.76 -17.15
CA LEU A 464 -23.58 8.59 -18.61
C LEU A 464 -22.68 7.42 -19.02
N ILE A 465 -23.14 6.68 -20.03
CA ILE A 465 -22.35 5.70 -20.79
C ILE A 465 -22.58 5.98 -22.27
N LYS A 466 -21.51 6.02 -23.05
CA LYS A 466 -21.55 6.23 -24.50
C LYS A 466 -20.62 5.25 -25.20
N VAL A 467 -21.08 4.67 -26.29
CA VAL A 467 -20.26 3.87 -27.22
C VAL A 467 -19.81 4.75 -28.38
N GLU A 468 -18.49 4.72 -28.65
CA GLU A 468 -17.91 5.44 -29.79
C GLU A 468 -17.01 4.52 -30.62
N ARG A 469 -16.83 4.87 -31.89
CA ARG A 469 -15.80 4.29 -32.77
C ARG A 469 -14.69 5.32 -32.97
N VAL A 470 -13.44 4.92 -32.74
CA VAL A 470 -12.26 5.78 -32.92
C VAL A 470 -11.79 5.82 -34.37
#